data_1bba2b1eae85ede752b7f84a628d57be
#
_entry.id   1bba2b1eae85ede752b7f84a628d57be
#
_cell.length_a   1.000
_cell.length_b   1.000
_cell.length_c   1.000
_cell.angle_alpha   90.00
_cell.angle_beta   90.00
_cell.angle_gamma   90.00
#
_symmetry.space_group_name_H-M   'P 1'
#
loop_
_entity.id
_entity.type
_entity.pdbx_description
1 polymer ?
#
loop_
_entity_poly.entity_id
_entity_poly.type
_entity_poly.pdbx_seq_one_letter_code
_entity_poly.pdbx_strand_id
1 'polypeptide(L)'
;MDPPDPAPAVETMTSREIRQSFLDFFKSRQHTLVPSSSLLPDAPNLLFTNAGMNQFVPIFLGQRAPDVSRWPGAVPGLDTRAADTQKCIRAGGKHNDLEDVGRDTYHHTFFEMLGNWSFGDYFKREAIEWAWELVTEVWKFPKQRLYATVYQPGPGEPSEFDQEAWDHWARLFRAAGLDPAVHIRTGGKKDNFWMMGETGPCGPCSEIHVDLTPAGDTAGALVNAGSPQCIEIWNLVFIQFNANPDGTFSPLPARHVDTGMGLERVAAILQCTRGFTDFRRPVSNYETDLFRPLFDALERWSGKRYGSTLPGDDSRSLNRQAQIAVDVAFRVLADHLRTLGFAIADGILPSNEGRGYVLRRILRRAVRYGRALGFHEPFFHRLVAVLANTMGEVFPEIRAKQKHVEEVIRVEEEAFNKTLDRGLELFEEEVARLLGRGAHASRVPPSASPPTAPATAKDSPVVPAEHGGAHASRVPPSASPPTAP
;
A
#
# COMPACT_ATOMS: atom_id res chain seq x y z
N MET A 1 13.30 -6.74 -46.87
CA MET A 1 13.21 -7.67 -45.73
C MET A 1 12.06 -7.16 -44.86
N ASP A 2 10.96 -7.86 -44.86
CA ASP A 2 9.86 -7.55 -43.99
C ASP A 2 10.31 -7.71 -42.52
N PRO A 3 9.82 -6.88 -41.59
CA PRO A 3 10.16 -7.04 -40.17
C PRO A 3 9.72 -8.44 -39.73
N PRO A 4 10.49 -9.12 -38.88
CA PRO A 4 10.11 -10.43 -38.38
C PRO A 4 8.77 -10.34 -37.69
N ASP A 5 7.89 -11.32 -37.91
CA ASP A 5 6.62 -11.48 -37.23
C ASP A 5 6.81 -11.30 -35.72
N PRO A 6 5.92 -10.56 -35.06
CA PRO A 6 6.00 -10.42 -33.61
C PRO A 6 5.90 -11.83 -33.00
N ALA A 7 6.87 -12.16 -32.14
CA ALA A 7 6.86 -13.42 -31.41
C ALA A 7 5.48 -13.61 -30.75
N PRO A 8 4.93 -14.83 -30.72
CA PRO A 8 3.63 -15.10 -30.12
C PRO A 8 3.61 -14.54 -28.70
N ALA A 9 2.53 -13.82 -28.39
CA ALA A 9 2.34 -13.27 -27.06
C ALA A 9 2.39 -14.42 -26.05
N VAL A 10 3.35 -14.39 -25.13
CA VAL A 10 3.37 -15.32 -24.00
C VAL A 10 2.09 -15.04 -23.20
N GLU A 11 1.19 -16.00 -23.15
CA GLU A 11 0.00 -15.89 -22.30
C GLU A 11 0.46 -15.80 -20.84
N THR A 12 0.23 -14.66 -20.24
CA THR A 12 0.50 -14.43 -18.83
C THR A 12 -0.78 -14.65 -18.02
N MET A 13 -0.64 -15.14 -16.78
CA MET A 13 -1.81 -15.33 -15.92
C MET A 13 -2.52 -13.99 -15.66
N THR A 14 -3.83 -14.00 -15.79
CA THR A 14 -4.71 -12.90 -15.38
C THR A 14 -4.80 -12.85 -13.84
N SER A 15 -5.18 -11.70 -13.30
CA SER A 15 -5.44 -11.56 -11.84
C SER A 15 -6.51 -12.54 -11.34
N ARG A 16 -7.49 -12.87 -12.19
CA ARG A 16 -8.51 -13.89 -11.89
C ARG A 16 -7.89 -15.28 -11.73
N GLU A 17 -7.01 -15.68 -12.65
CA GLU A 17 -6.34 -16.99 -12.62
C GLU A 17 -5.37 -17.09 -11.45
N ILE A 18 -4.62 -16.02 -11.14
CA ILE A 18 -3.73 -15.95 -9.97
C ILE A 18 -4.54 -16.16 -8.69
N ARG A 19 -5.65 -15.44 -8.53
CA ARG A 19 -6.53 -15.56 -7.36
C ARG A 19 -7.10 -16.97 -7.25
N GLN A 20 -7.63 -17.50 -8.36
CA GLN A 20 -8.22 -18.83 -8.37
C GLN A 20 -7.18 -19.91 -8.06
N SER A 21 -5.98 -19.83 -8.64
CA SER A 21 -4.91 -20.80 -8.38
C SER A 21 -4.44 -20.79 -6.92
N PHE A 22 -4.42 -19.61 -6.26
CA PHE A 22 -4.16 -19.51 -4.83
C PHE A 22 -5.23 -20.23 -4.00
N LEU A 23 -6.48 -19.94 -4.27
CA LEU A 23 -7.60 -20.54 -3.54
C LEU A 23 -7.65 -22.07 -3.76
N ASP A 24 -7.46 -22.55 -4.99
CA ASP A 24 -7.44 -23.98 -5.30
C ASP A 24 -6.25 -24.69 -4.64
N PHE A 25 -5.09 -24.04 -4.59
CA PHE A 25 -3.91 -24.56 -3.93
C PHE A 25 -4.16 -24.79 -2.43
N PHE A 26 -4.74 -23.83 -1.71
CA PHE A 26 -5.02 -23.98 -0.28
C PHE A 26 -6.25 -24.86 -0.02
N LYS A 27 -7.25 -24.88 -0.92
CA LYS A 27 -8.35 -25.83 -0.87
C LYS A 27 -7.84 -27.28 -0.95
N SER A 28 -6.85 -27.56 -1.82
CA SER A 28 -6.24 -28.90 -1.93
C SER A 28 -5.52 -29.32 -0.64
N ARG A 29 -5.17 -28.38 0.21
CA ARG A 29 -4.58 -28.56 1.55
C ARG A 29 -5.61 -28.44 2.67
N GLN A 30 -6.87 -28.70 2.35
CA GLN A 30 -8.00 -28.76 3.27
C GLN A 30 -8.34 -27.44 3.97
N HIS A 31 -7.92 -26.29 3.43
CA HIS A 31 -8.38 -24.99 3.92
C HIS A 31 -9.84 -24.77 3.56
N THR A 32 -10.62 -24.29 4.50
CA THR A 32 -11.95 -23.74 4.25
C THR A 32 -11.80 -22.43 3.49
N LEU A 33 -12.46 -22.30 2.33
CA LEU A 33 -12.50 -21.01 1.66
C LEU A 33 -13.60 -20.16 2.27
N VAL A 34 -13.23 -19.04 2.87
CA VAL A 34 -14.16 -18.10 3.48
C VAL A 34 -14.35 -16.86 2.61
N PRO A 35 -15.51 -16.21 2.64
CA PRO A 35 -15.70 -14.95 1.91
C PRO A 35 -14.89 -13.82 2.54
N SER A 36 -14.54 -12.82 1.73
CA SER A 36 -13.96 -11.57 2.21
C SER A 36 -14.87 -10.92 3.25
N SER A 37 -14.32 -10.55 4.40
CA SER A 37 -15.07 -9.79 5.38
C SER A 37 -15.32 -8.35 4.93
N SER A 38 -16.24 -7.67 5.62
CA SER A 38 -16.51 -6.24 5.41
C SER A 38 -15.26 -5.40 5.68
N LEU A 39 -15.11 -4.31 4.94
CA LEU A 39 -14.13 -3.26 5.22
C LEU A 39 -14.41 -2.51 6.52
N LEU A 40 -15.62 -2.66 7.07
CA LEU A 40 -15.99 -2.18 8.40
C LEU A 40 -15.60 -3.26 9.44
N PRO A 41 -14.46 -3.10 10.15
CA PRO A 41 -14.01 -4.11 11.09
C PRO A 41 -14.83 -4.09 12.37
N ASP A 42 -14.97 -5.26 13.00
CA ASP A 42 -15.56 -5.38 14.34
C ASP A 42 -14.60 -4.85 15.44
N ALA A 43 -13.31 -4.74 15.15
CA ALA A 43 -12.30 -4.24 16.08
C ALA A 43 -12.38 -2.70 16.20
N PRO A 44 -12.66 -2.15 17.40
CA PRO A 44 -12.89 -0.71 17.59
C PRO A 44 -11.64 0.15 17.39
N ASN A 45 -10.46 -0.44 17.50
CA ASN A 45 -9.17 0.23 17.32
C ASN A 45 -8.72 0.31 15.85
N LEU A 46 -9.48 -0.22 14.91
CA LEU A 46 -9.21 -0.16 13.49
C LEU A 46 -10.22 0.75 12.76
N LEU A 47 -9.73 1.59 11.87
CA LEU A 47 -10.58 2.40 10.99
C LEU A 47 -11.20 1.54 9.88
N PHE A 48 -10.42 0.66 9.30
CA PHE A 48 -10.82 -0.25 8.22
C PHE A 48 -10.19 -1.63 8.44
N THR A 49 -10.78 -2.65 7.83
CA THR A 49 -10.11 -3.94 7.66
C THR A 49 -8.84 -3.72 6.84
N ASN A 50 -7.66 -3.88 7.47
CA ASN A 50 -6.35 -3.58 6.91
C ASN A 50 -5.50 -4.81 6.62
N ALA A 51 -5.98 -5.99 7.05
CA ALA A 51 -5.35 -7.29 6.83
C ALA A 51 -6.41 -8.40 6.87
N GLY A 52 -6.15 -9.50 6.18
CA GLY A 52 -7.06 -10.65 6.09
C GLY A 52 -7.37 -11.29 7.44
N MET A 53 -6.44 -11.20 8.37
CA MET A 53 -6.58 -11.79 9.72
C MET A 53 -7.61 -11.08 10.60
N ASN A 54 -8.07 -9.87 10.26
CA ASN A 54 -8.92 -9.09 11.16
C ASN A 54 -10.21 -9.82 11.58
N GLN A 55 -10.81 -10.58 10.68
CA GLN A 55 -12.01 -11.39 10.97
C GLN A 55 -11.74 -12.58 11.89
N PHE A 56 -10.48 -13.01 12.05
CA PHE A 56 -10.09 -14.17 12.87
C PHE A 56 -9.50 -13.82 14.24
N VAL A 57 -9.42 -12.53 14.59
CA VAL A 57 -8.88 -12.06 15.88
C VAL A 57 -9.45 -12.79 17.09
N PRO A 58 -10.77 -13.02 17.21
CA PRO A 58 -11.33 -13.76 18.35
C PRO A 58 -10.84 -15.22 18.42
N ILE A 59 -10.54 -15.84 17.29
CA ILE A 59 -9.99 -17.21 17.24
C ILE A 59 -8.53 -17.19 17.70
N PHE A 60 -7.71 -16.28 17.22
CA PHE A 60 -6.31 -16.15 17.65
C PHE A 60 -6.18 -15.89 19.16
N LEU A 61 -7.09 -15.10 19.72
CA LEU A 61 -7.12 -14.80 21.15
C LEU A 61 -7.73 -15.92 22.01
N GLY A 62 -8.18 -17.03 21.42
CA GLY A 62 -8.86 -18.12 22.13
C GLY A 62 -10.25 -17.76 22.66
N GLN A 63 -10.82 -16.65 22.21
CA GLN A 63 -12.16 -16.18 22.60
C GLN A 63 -13.28 -16.90 21.85
N ARG A 64 -12.95 -17.50 20.71
CA ARG A 64 -13.85 -18.26 19.85
C ARG A 64 -13.15 -19.53 19.36
N ALA A 65 -13.84 -20.64 19.32
CA ALA A 65 -13.35 -21.85 18.69
C ALA A 65 -13.21 -21.66 17.15
N PRO A 66 -12.25 -22.30 16.52
CA PRO A 66 -12.15 -22.29 15.06
C PRO A 66 -13.25 -23.15 14.44
N ASP A 67 -14.30 -22.53 13.94
CA ASP A 67 -15.47 -23.17 13.33
C ASP A 67 -15.73 -22.66 11.90
N VAL A 68 -14.63 -22.31 11.20
CA VAL A 68 -14.71 -21.57 9.93
C VAL A 68 -15.42 -22.33 8.82
N SER A 69 -15.49 -23.67 8.87
CA SER A 69 -16.23 -24.47 7.89
C SER A 69 -17.74 -24.24 7.92
N ARG A 70 -18.24 -23.67 9.01
CA ARG A 70 -19.66 -23.37 9.23
C ARG A 70 -20.01 -21.90 8.98
N TRP A 71 -19.05 -21.08 8.59
CA TRP A 71 -19.32 -19.67 8.34
C TRP A 71 -20.20 -19.48 7.09
N PRO A 72 -21.11 -18.49 7.09
CA PRO A 72 -21.96 -18.20 5.94
C PRO A 72 -21.14 -17.95 4.68
N GLY A 73 -21.46 -18.66 3.60
CA GLY A 73 -20.76 -18.53 2.32
C GLY A 73 -19.43 -19.27 2.22
N ALA A 74 -18.97 -19.95 3.28
CA ALA A 74 -17.76 -20.75 3.23
C ALA A 74 -17.90 -21.98 2.33
N VAL A 75 -16.80 -22.34 1.63
CA VAL A 75 -16.62 -23.65 1.00
C VAL A 75 -15.87 -24.54 1.99
N PRO A 76 -16.52 -25.54 2.60
CA PRO A 76 -15.96 -26.27 3.73
C PRO A 76 -14.67 -27.01 3.41
N GLY A 77 -13.74 -26.93 4.37
CA GLY A 77 -12.54 -27.75 4.55
C GLY A 77 -12.40 -28.10 6.03
N LEU A 78 -11.21 -27.97 6.62
CA LEU A 78 -11.03 -28.10 8.06
C LEU A 78 -11.43 -26.82 8.79
N ASP A 79 -12.02 -26.96 9.98
CA ASP A 79 -12.37 -25.85 10.86
C ASP A 79 -11.13 -25.04 11.31
N THR A 80 -9.95 -25.69 11.37
CA THR A 80 -8.70 -25.12 11.85
C THR A 80 -7.88 -24.43 10.75
N ARG A 81 -8.37 -24.39 9.51
CA ARG A 81 -7.68 -23.79 8.36
C ARG A 81 -8.61 -22.93 7.54
N ALA A 82 -8.18 -21.73 7.19
CA ALA A 82 -8.93 -20.84 6.30
C ALA A 82 -8.04 -20.29 5.18
N ALA A 83 -8.66 -19.97 4.04
CA ALA A 83 -8.04 -19.18 2.98
C ALA A 83 -9.10 -18.29 2.31
N ASP A 84 -8.67 -17.09 1.88
CA ASP A 84 -9.52 -16.19 1.12
C ASP A 84 -8.75 -15.20 0.24
N THR A 85 -9.49 -14.34 -0.44
CA THR A 85 -9.04 -13.06 -0.96
C THR A 85 -9.79 -11.96 -0.23
N GLN A 86 -9.07 -11.20 0.60
CA GLN A 86 -9.63 -10.18 1.48
C GLN A 86 -9.45 -8.77 0.92
N LYS A 87 -10.54 -8.00 0.88
CA LYS A 87 -10.49 -6.55 0.65
C LYS A 87 -9.81 -5.85 1.84
N CYS A 88 -8.79 -5.04 1.57
CA CYS A 88 -8.07 -4.29 2.60
C CYS A 88 -7.97 -2.82 2.25
N ILE A 89 -8.08 -1.93 3.27
CA ILE A 89 -7.83 -0.49 3.15
C ILE A 89 -6.72 -0.08 4.12
N ARG A 90 -5.68 0.59 3.56
CA ARG A 90 -4.58 1.22 4.30
C ARG A 90 -4.52 2.71 3.99
N ALA A 91 -5.38 3.49 4.65
CA ALA A 91 -5.54 4.93 4.41
C ALA A 91 -5.62 5.75 5.71
N GLY A 92 -5.08 5.22 6.81
CA GLY A 92 -5.04 5.87 8.12
C GLY A 92 -4.67 4.91 9.23
N GLY A 93 -4.35 5.44 10.42
CA GLY A 93 -3.86 4.65 11.54
C GLY A 93 -2.40 4.23 11.37
N LYS A 94 -2.05 3.04 11.88
CA LYS A 94 -0.69 2.49 11.83
C LYS A 94 -0.21 2.20 10.39
N HIS A 95 -1.13 1.76 9.53
CA HIS A 95 -0.85 1.47 8.12
C HIS A 95 -1.53 2.52 7.24
N ASN A 96 -0.74 3.38 6.59
CA ASN A 96 -1.26 4.51 5.81
C ASN A 96 -0.41 4.76 4.56
N ASP A 97 -0.90 4.32 3.42
CA ASP A 97 -0.23 4.42 2.12
C ASP A 97 -0.75 5.60 1.25
N LEU A 98 -1.67 6.42 1.81
CA LEU A 98 -2.41 7.45 1.03
C LEU A 98 -1.51 8.43 0.29
N GLU A 99 -0.40 8.86 0.91
CA GLU A 99 0.48 9.88 0.31
C GLU A 99 1.41 9.30 -0.78
N ASP A 100 1.67 7.98 -0.74
CA ASP A 100 2.53 7.29 -1.70
C ASP A 100 1.78 6.91 -2.97
N VAL A 101 0.44 6.75 -2.88
CA VAL A 101 -0.41 6.42 -4.03
C VAL A 101 -0.28 7.42 -5.15
N GLY A 102 0.05 6.91 -6.33
CA GLY A 102 0.28 7.66 -7.56
C GLY A 102 1.74 8.07 -7.78
N ARG A 103 2.58 8.01 -6.74
CA ARG A 103 3.99 8.44 -6.80
C ARG A 103 4.98 7.31 -7.07
N ASP A 104 4.56 6.08 -6.81
CA ASP A 104 5.31 4.87 -7.09
C ASP A 104 4.48 3.84 -7.89
N THR A 105 4.96 2.61 -7.97
CA THR A 105 4.38 1.56 -8.81
C THR A 105 3.57 0.52 -8.04
N TYR A 106 3.54 0.54 -6.69
CA TYR A 106 3.04 -0.60 -5.90
C TYR A 106 2.26 -0.25 -4.63
N HIS A 107 2.20 1.02 -4.16
CA HIS A 107 1.36 1.41 -3.03
C HIS A 107 -0.07 1.71 -3.44
N HIS A 108 -1.01 1.25 -2.61
CA HIS A 108 -2.44 1.40 -2.79
C HIS A 108 -3.14 1.71 -1.48
N THR A 109 -4.22 2.53 -1.52
CA THR A 109 -5.12 2.65 -0.37
C THR A 109 -6.08 1.46 -0.27
N PHE A 110 -6.41 0.82 -1.38
CA PHE A 110 -7.16 -0.43 -1.43
C PHE A 110 -6.35 -1.49 -2.17
N PHE A 111 -6.27 -2.70 -1.61
CA PHE A 111 -5.65 -3.85 -2.27
C PHE A 111 -6.34 -5.15 -1.88
N GLU A 112 -6.13 -6.19 -2.69
CA GLU A 112 -6.56 -7.55 -2.37
C GLU A 112 -5.41 -8.29 -1.68
N MET A 113 -5.70 -8.81 -0.49
CA MET A 113 -4.79 -9.68 0.23
C MET A 113 -5.23 -11.13 0.03
N LEU A 114 -4.39 -11.94 -0.60
CA LEU A 114 -4.54 -13.39 -0.62
C LEU A 114 -3.98 -13.93 0.69
N GLY A 115 -4.81 -14.59 1.48
CA GLY A 115 -4.45 -15.04 2.82
C GLY A 115 -4.73 -16.51 3.05
N ASN A 116 -3.88 -17.15 3.87
CA ASN A 116 -4.13 -18.45 4.45
C ASN A 116 -3.79 -18.46 5.93
N TRP A 117 -4.61 -19.17 6.71
CA TRP A 117 -4.55 -19.17 8.17
C TRP A 117 -4.55 -20.58 8.73
N SER A 118 -3.81 -20.73 9.86
CA SER A 118 -3.82 -21.93 10.71
C SER A 118 -4.19 -21.54 12.13
N PHE A 119 -5.22 -22.15 12.65
CA PHE A 119 -5.70 -21.91 14.01
C PHE A 119 -5.27 -23.04 14.94
N GLY A 120 -3.96 -23.03 15.33
CA GLY A 120 -3.39 -24.06 16.17
C GLY A 120 -3.21 -25.44 15.49
N ASP A 121 -3.17 -25.48 14.16
CA ASP A 121 -3.00 -26.71 13.36
C ASP A 121 -1.55 -26.80 12.86
N TYR A 122 -1.24 -26.33 11.66
CA TYR A 122 0.13 -26.26 11.15
C TYR A 122 0.84 -24.96 11.58
N PHE A 123 2.18 -24.96 11.46
CA PHE A 123 2.98 -23.78 11.82
C PHE A 123 4.04 -23.48 10.76
N LYS A 124 5.24 -23.04 11.15
CA LYS A 124 6.27 -22.48 10.26
C LYS A 124 6.66 -23.40 9.12
N ARG A 125 6.83 -24.70 9.39
CA ARG A 125 7.29 -25.65 8.37
C ARG A 125 6.35 -25.68 7.18
N GLU A 126 5.08 -26.00 7.43
CA GLU A 126 4.08 -26.12 6.36
C GLU A 126 3.83 -24.77 5.68
N ALA A 127 3.77 -23.68 6.45
CA ALA A 127 3.58 -22.35 5.89
C ALA A 127 4.69 -21.98 4.90
N ILE A 128 5.95 -22.22 5.27
CA ILE A 128 7.12 -21.94 4.42
C ILE A 128 7.20 -22.89 3.21
N GLU A 129 6.98 -24.19 3.43
CA GLU A 129 7.00 -25.17 2.34
C GLU A 129 5.91 -24.92 1.30
N TRP A 130 4.68 -24.62 1.74
CA TRP A 130 3.57 -24.32 0.83
C TRP A 130 3.74 -22.97 0.11
N ALA A 131 4.30 -21.98 0.81
CA ALA A 131 4.60 -20.70 0.16
C ALA A 131 5.65 -20.87 -0.93
N TRP A 132 6.74 -21.60 -0.65
CA TRP A 132 7.75 -21.93 -1.64
C TRP A 132 7.17 -22.71 -2.82
N GLU A 133 6.39 -23.74 -2.56
CA GLU A 133 5.77 -24.59 -3.59
C GLU A 133 4.85 -23.76 -4.51
N LEU A 134 3.96 -22.94 -3.94
CA LEU A 134 3.04 -22.10 -4.73
C LEU A 134 3.83 -21.13 -5.63
N VAL A 135 4.80 -20.43 -5.07
CA VAL A 135 5.56 -19.44 -5.81
C VAL A 135 6.46 -20.07 -6.87
N THR A 136 7.17 -21.18 -6.56
CA THR A 136 8.18 -21.72 -7.46
C THR A 136 7.65 -22.81 -8.39
N GLU A 137 6.68 -23.63 -7.93
CA GLU A 137 6.22 -24.77 -8.70
C GLU A 137 4.89 -24.52 -9.40
N VAL A 138 3.99 -23.70 -8.83
CA VAL A 138 2.73 -23.33 -9.47
C VAL A 138 2.90 -22.11 -10.36
N TRP A 139 3.41 -21.01 -9.81
CA TRP A 139 3.57 -19.74 -10.54
C TRP A 139 4.92 -19.58 -11.25
N LYS A 140 5.85 -20.52 -11.06
CA LYS A 140 7.14 -20.60 -11.77
C LYS A 140 8.05 -19.39 -11.59
N PHE A 141 8.00 -18.73 -10.42
CA PHE A 141 8.96 -17.66 -10.13
C PHE A 141 10.39 -18.21 -10.20
N PRO A 142 11.33 -17.52 -10.84
CA PRO A 142 12.71 -17.92 -10.92
C PRO A 142 13.35 -17.96 -9.52
N LYS A 143 13.71 -19.15 -9.04
CA LYS A 143 14.18 -19.39 -7.67
C LYS A 143 15.38 -18.51 -7.28
N GLN A 144 16.27 -18.22 -8.24
CA GLN A 144 17.44 -17.35 -8.05
C GLN A 144 17.11 -15.87 -7.81
N ARG A 145 15.87 -15.45 -8.09
CA ARG A 145 15.40 -14.08 -7.83
C ARG A 145 14.63 -13.93 -6.53
N LEU A 146 14.45 -15.04 -5.79
CA LEU A 146 13.70 -15.04 -4.55
C LEU A 146 14.64 -14.88 -3.36
N TYR A 147 14.22 -14.07 -2.41
CA TYR A 147 14.86 -13.90 -1.12
C TYR A 147 13.80 -14.08 -0.03
N ALA A 148 14.20 -14.69 1.10
CA ALA A 148 13.39 -14.77 2.28
C ALA A 148 13.96 -13.88 3.38
N THR A 149 13.11 -13.32 4.25
CA THR A 149 13.55 -12.63 5.45
C THR A 149 13.21 -13.45 6.68
N VAL A 150 13.99 -13.30 7.76
CA VAL A 150 13.72 -13.89 9.07
C VAL A 150 13.93 -12.88 10.17
N TYR A 151 13.19 -13.01 11.27
CA TYR A 151 13.27 -12.10 12.38
C TYR A 151 14.59 -12.22 13.14
N GLN A 152 15.26 -11.11 13.31
CA GLN A 152 16.46 -10.91 14.14
C GLN A 152 16.17 -9.84 15.19
N PRO A 153 16.03 -10.19 16.49
CA PRO A 153 15.68 -9.20 17.50
C PRO A 153 16.81 -8.22 17.79
N GLY A 154 16.39 -7.00 18.11
CA GLY A 154 17.19 -6.03 18.85
C GLY A 154 17.08 -6.22 20.36
N PRO A 155 17.88 -5.47 21.16
CA PRO A 155 17.82 -5.53 22.61
C PRO A 155 16.41 -5.18 23.14
N GLY A 156 15.83 -6.07 23.97
CA GLY A 156 14.52 -5.86 24.61
C GLY A 156 13.31 -6.09 23.70
N GLU A 157 13.49 -6.66 22.52
CA GLU A 157 12.41 -7.06 21.65
C GLU A 157 11.73 -8.38 22.09
N PRO A 158 10.45 -8.61 21.69
CA PRO A 158 9.60 -9.61 22.35
C PRO A 158 9.89 -11.07 22.00
N SER A 159 10.73 -11.36 21.02
CA SER A 159 11.03 -12.72 20.58
C SER A 159 12.52 -12.91 20.33
N GLU A 160 12.98 -14.14 20.31
CA GLU A 160 14.36 -14.50 19.95
C GLU A 160 14.53 -14.57 18.43
N PHE A 161 15.80 -14.78 17.99
CA PHE A 161 16.10 -15.04 16.58
C PHE A 161 15.28 -16.22 16.07
N ASP A 162 14.64 -16.08 14.91
CA ASP A 162 13.79 -17.12 14.35
C ASP A 162 14.62 -18.21 13.62
N GLN A 163 15.33 -19.01 14.41
CA GLN A 163 16.15 -20.09 13.90
C GLN A 163 15.33 -21.15 13.15
N GLU A 164 14.11 -21.42 13.59
CA GLU A 164 13.22 -22.41 12.96
C GLU A 164 12.86 -21.98 11.53
N ALA A 165 12.44 -20.73 11.33
CA ALA A 165 12.16 -20.21 9.99
C ALA A 165 13.42 -20.20 9.12
N TRP A 166 14.57 -19.79 9.70
CA TRP A 166 15.85 -19.81 8.98
C TRP A 166 16.21 -21.21 8.48
N ASP A 167 16.07 -22.24 9.32
CA ASP A 167 16.41 -23.64 8.98
C ASP A 167 15.50 -24.18 7.86
N HIS A 168 14.19 -23.87 7.90
CA HIS A 168 13.26 -24.27 6.84
C HIS A 168 13.62 -23.62 5.50
N TRP A 169 13.86 -22.31 5.47
CA TRP A 169 14.28 -21.61 4.26
C TRP A 169 15.64 -22.13 3.75
N ALA A 170 16.62 -22.31 4.65
CA ALA A 170 17.93 -22.79 4.28
C ALA A 170 17.88 -24.16 3.62
N ARG A 171 17.01 -25.05 4.08
CA ARG A 171 16.78 -26.36 3.46
C ARG A 171 16.22 -26.22 2.04
N LEU A 172 15.24 -25.33 1.83
CA LEU A 172 14.61 -25.11 0.52
C LEU A 172 15.57 -24.47 -0.47
N PHE A 173 16.32 -23.45 -0.07
CA PHE A 173 17.31 -22.81 -0.94
C PHE A 173 18.44 -23.78 -1.31
N ARG A 174 18.98 -24.55 -0.35
CA ARG A 174 19.98 -25.60 -0.67
C ARG A 174 19.44 -26.66 -1.63
N ALA A 175 18.20 -27.10 -1.46
CA ALA A 175 17.57 -28.05 -2.36
C ALA A 175 17.39 -27.47 -3.79
N ALA A 176 17.28 -26.16 -3.91
CA ALA A 176 17.26 -25.44 -5.19
C ALA A 176 18.67 -25.12 -5.75
N GLY A 177 19.73 -25.53 -5.07
CA GLY A 177 21.12 -25.26 -5.48
C GLY A 177 21.58 -23.82 -5.19
N LEU A 178 20.90 -23.13 -4.26
CA LEU A 178 21.15 -21.73 -3.89
C LEU A 178 21.78 -21.63 -2.51
N ASP A 179 22.63 -20.62 -2.30
CA ASP A 179 23.29 -20.37 -1.01
C ASP A 179 22.33 -19.66 -0.03
N PRO A 180 21.97 -20.28 1.10
CA PRO A 180 21.14 -19.62 2.12
C PRO A 180 21.72 -18.32 2.68
N ALA A 181 23.05 -18.18 2.74
CA ALA A 181 23.69 -16.97 3.25
C ALA A 181 23.45 -15.76 2.33
N VAL A 182 23.15 -16.00 1.05
CA VAL A 182 22.79 -14.97 0.07
C VAL A 182 21.29 -14.73 0.06
N HIS A 183 20.48 -15.80 0.09
CA HIS A 183 19.04 -15.74 -0.16
C HIS A 183 18.20 -15.56 1.09
N ILE A 184 18.76 -15.67 2.30
CA ILE A 184 18.07 -15.38 3.57
C ILE A 184 18.67 -14.10 4.17
N ARG A 185 17.80 -13.10 4.36
CA ARG A 185 18.18 -11.82 4.99
C ARG A 185 17.52 -11.72 6.36
N THR A 186 18.13 -10.98 7.27
CA THR A 186 17.55 -10.75 8.60
C THR A 186 16.95 -9.37 8.69
N GLY A 187 15.79 -9.25 9.35
CA GLY A 187 15.12 -7.99 9.64
C GLY A 187 14.71 -7.90 11.11
N GLY A 188 14.75 -6.70 11.67
CA GLY A 188 14.34 -6.42 13.04
C GLY A 188 12.82 -6.26 13.20
N LYS A 189 12.42 -5.73 14.37
CA LYS A 189 11.01 -5.53 14.70
C LYS A 189 10.24 -4.69 13.67
N LYS A 190 10.91 -3.76 13.01
CA LYS A 190 10.26 -2.91 12.00
C LYS A 190 9.80 -3.72 10.78
N ASP A 191 10.61 -4.67 10.33
CA ASP A 191 10.42 -5.37 9.08
C ASP A 191 9.85 -6.80 9.30
N ASN A 192 10.35 -7.52 10.32
CA ASN A 192 10.03 -8.93 10.54
C ASN A 192 9.31 -9.23 11.87
N PHE A 193 8.60 -8.26 12.45
CA PHE A 193 7.68 -8.48 13.56
C PHE A 193 6.36 -7.79 13.28
N TRP A 194 5.37 -8.54 12.81
CA TRP A 194 4.10 -7.97 12.39
C TRP A 194 3.13 -7.79 13.58
N MET A 195 2.42 -6.66 13.57
CA MET A 195 1.41 -6.31 14.56
C MET A 195 0.17 -5.76 13.84
N MET A 196 -1.01 -6.25 14.18
CA MET A 196 -2.28 -5.82 13.61
C MET A 196 -2.51 -4.30 13.78
N GLY A 197 -2.22 -3.80 14.95
CA GLY A 197 -2.37 -2.40 15.37
C GLY A 197 -1.43 -2.10 16.54
N GLU A 198 -1.79 -1.13 17.37
CA GLU A 198 -1.08 -0.87 18.63
C GLU A 198 -1.25 -2.02 19.62
N THR A 199 -2.37 -2.73 19.55
CA THR A 199 -2.71 -3.89 20.37
C THR A 199 -3.26 -5.02 19.51
N GLY A 200 -3.26 -6.25 20.05
CA GLY A 200 -3.82 -7.42 19.39
C GLY A 200 -2.81 -8.50 19.03
N PRO A 201 -3.23 -9.54 18.32
CA PRO A 201 -2.36 -10.64 17.89
C PRO A 201 -1.17 -10.15 17.09
N CYS A 202 0.01 -10.72 17.40
CA CYS A 202 1.27 -10.35 16.75
C CYS A 202 2.30 -11.48 16.84
N GLY A 203 3.39 -11.35 16.09
CA GLY A 203 4.49 -12.29 16.14
C GLY A 203 5.59 -12.02 15.11
N PRO A 204 6.71 -12.74 15.21
CA PRO A 204 7.74 -12.68 14.19
C PRO A 204 7.18 -13.13 12.84
N CYS A 205 7.71 -12.60 11.78
CA CYS A 205 7.30 -12.95 10.43
C CYS A 205 8.47 -13.17 9.49
N SER A 206 8.15 -13.79 8.37
CA SER A 206 9.10 -14.09 7.30
C SER A 206 8.47 -13.66 5.98
N GLU A 207 9.21 -12.88 5.20
CA GLU A 207 8.72 -12.32 3.94
C GLU A 207 9.39 -13.01 2.75
N ILE A 208 8.68 -13.07 1.63
CA ILE A 208 9.22 -13.46 0.34
C ILE A 208 9.36 -12.20 -0.51
N HIS A 209 10.59 -11.91 -0.96
CA HIS A 209 10.94 -10.81 -1.84
C HIS A 209 11.37 -11.30 -3.20
N VAL A 210 11.13 -10.49 -4.23
CA VAL A 210 11.51 -10.79 -5.62
C VAL A 210 12.43 -9.70 -6.17
N ASP A 211 13.59 -10.10 -6.66
CA ASP A 211 14.51 -9.22 -7.38
C ASP A 211 14.01 -8.99 -8.80
N LEU A 212 13.61 -7.75 -9.08
CA LEU A 212 13.06 -7.29 -10.36
C LEU A 212 14.10 -6.54 -11.21
N THR A 213 15.37 -6.50 -10.77
CA THR A 213 16.42 -5.90 -11.58
C THR A 213 16.62 -6.69 -12.87
N PRO A 214 17.11 -6.05 -13.95
CA PRO A 214 17.31 -6.75 -15.23
C PRO A 214 18.15 -8.02 -15.11
N ALA A 215 19.24 -7.99 -14.33
CA ALA A 215 20.14 -9.11 -14.15
C ALA A 215 19.67 -10.11 -13.08
N GLY A 216 18.98 -9.65 -12.03
CA GLY A 216 18.54 -10.48 -10.90
C GLY A 216 19.70 -11.00 -10.05
N ASP A 217 20.73 -10.21 -9.89
CA ASP A 217 22.01 -10.58 -9.28
C ASP A 217 22.40 -9.68 -8.09
N THR A 218 21.41 -9.07 -7.42
CA THR A 218 21.68 -8.14 -6.33
C THR A 218 22.18 -8.78 -5.05
N ALA A 219 22.21 -10.11 -4.99
CA ALA A 219 22.60 -10.89 -3.81
C ALA A 219 21.86 -10.47 -2.53
N GLY A 220 20.60 -10.05 -2.66
CA GLY A 220 19.74 -9.61 -1.58
C GLY A 220 20.03 -8.21 -1.03
N ALA A 221 20.90 -7.43 -1.66
CA ALA A 221 21.24 -6.07 -1.21
C ALA A 221 20.06 -5.08 -1.23
N LEU A 222 19.03 -5.37 -2.04
CA LEU A 222 17.85 -4.52 -2.17
C LEU A 222 16.68 -4.97 -1.28
N VAL A 223 16.78 -6.09 -0.57
CA VAL A 223 15.74 -6.56 0.35
C VAL A 223 15.56 -5.54 1.49
N ASN A 224 14.33 -5.08 1.70
CA ASN A 224 13.96 -4.07 2.71
C ASN A 224 14.75 -2.74 2.60
N ALA A 225 15.33 -2.46 1.42
CA ALA A 225 16.06 -1.21 1.15
C ALA A 225 15.18 -0.08 0.58
N GLY A 226 13.86 -0.26 0.51
CA GLY A 226 12.92 0.71 -0.07
C GLY A 226 13.03 0.84 -1.59
N SER A 227 13.62 -0.15 -2.28
CA SER A 227 13.76 -0.14 -3.73
C SER A 227 12.57 -0.80 -4.43
N PRO A 228 11.96 -0.13 -5.44
CA PRO A 228 10.92 -0.75 -6.25
C PRO A 228 11.43 -1.91 -7.13
N GLN A 229 12.74 -2.12 -7.17
CA GLN A 229 13.38 -3.21 -7.93
C GLN A 229 13.55 -4.49 -7.10
N CYS A 230 13.19 -4.49 -5.82
CA CYS A 230 13.09 -5.70 -5.00
C CYS A 230 11.93 -5.53 -4.03
N ILE A 231 10.82 -6.18 -4.32
CA ILE A 231 9.58 -5.97 -3.57
C ILE A 231 9.17 -7.24 -2.81
N GLU A 232 8.62 -7.02 -1.62
CA GLU A 232 7.90 -8.05 -0.87
C GLU A 232 6.61 -8.41 -1.61
N ILE A 233 6.38 -9.71 -1.79
CA ILE A 233 5.14 -10.24 -2.37
C ILE A 233 4.28 -10.95 -1.34
N TRP A 234 4.86 -11.54 -0.30
CA TRP A 234 4.15 -12.36 0.68
C TRP A 234 4.78 -12.25 2.06
N ASN A 235 3.97 -11.99 3.08
CA ASN A 235 4.38 -12.00 4.48
C ASN A 235 3.75 -13.21 5.19
N LEU A 236 4.57 -14.03 5.83
CA LEU A 236 4.20 -15.20 6.61
C LEU A 236 4.36 -14.86 8.09
N VAL A 237 3.26 -14.59 8.77
CA VAL A 237 3.28 -14.17 10.18
C VAL A 237 3.03 -15.37 11.10
N PHE A 238 3.91 -15.55 12.06
CA PHE A 238 3.84 -16.60 13.08
C PHE A 238 3.28 -16.02 14.37
N ILE A 239 1.95 -15.98 14.45
CA ILE A 239 1.20 -15.36 15.54
C ILE A 239 1.40 -16.18 16.83
N GLN A 240 2.08 -15.59 17.82
CA GLN A 240 2.44 -16.22 19.08
C GLN A 240 2.13 -15.36 20.30
N PHE A 241 1.93 -14.05 20.10
CA PHE A 241 1.75 -13.07 21.17
C PHE A 241 0.52 -12.21 20.96
N ASN A 242 0.05 -11.63 22.06
CA ASN A 242 -0.85 -10.50 22.08
C ASN A 242 -0.10 -9.26 22.57
N ALA A 243 -0.11 -8.20 21.79
CA ALA A 243 0.37 -6.89 22.22
C ALA A 243 -0.67 -6.24 23.13
N ASN A 244 -0.27 -5.88 24.34
CA ASN A 244 -1.14 -5.30 25.37
C ASN A 244 -1.09 -3.76 25.34
N PRO A 245 -2.13 -3.06 25.88
CA PRO A 245 -2.17 -1.59 25.90
C PRO A 245 -1.03 -0.94 26.70
N ASP A 246 -0.41 -1.65 27.62
CA ASP A 246 0.75 -1.19 28.40
C ASP A 246 2.10 -1.36 27.67
N GLY A 247 2.07 -1.84 26.42
CA GLY A 247 3.27 -2.09 25.60
C GLY A 247 3.95 -3.44 25.87
N THR A 248 3.41 -4.27 26.76
CA THR A 248 3.91 -5.62 27.01
C THR A 248 3.36 -6.62 26.01
N PHE A 249 3.98 -7.81 25.94
CA PHE A 249 3.56 -8.90 25.07
C PHE A 249 3.25 -10.13 25.94
N SER A 250 2.05 -10.68 25.79
CA SER A 250 1.66 -11.93 26.45
C SER A 250 1.57 -13.07 25.43
N PRO A 251 2.05 -14.30 25.77
CA PRO A 251 1.91 -15.44 24.87
C PRO A 251 0.45 -15.81 24.67
N LEU A 252 0.10 -16.23 23.45
CA LEU A 252 -1.23 -16.73 23.11
C LEU A 252 -1.37 -18.19 23.57
N PRO A 253 -2.63 -18.67 23.77
CA PRO A 253 -2.91 -20.05 24.16
C PRO A 253 -2.43 -21.09 23.14
N ALA A 254 -2.36 -20.73 21.87
CA ALA A 254 -1.85 -21.58 20.78
C ALA A 254 -1.01 -20.76 19.82
N ARG A 255 -0.23 -21.46 18.99
CA ARG A 255 0.52 -20.86 17.88
C ARG A 255 -0.33 -20.90 16.62
N HIS A 256 -0.33 -19.83 15.88
CA HIS A 256 -1.15 -19.67 14.67
C HIS A 256 -0.29 -19.20 13.50
N VAL A 257 -0.81 -19.42 12.30
CA VAL A 257 -0.25 -18.83 11.08
C VAL A 257 -1.25 -17.83 10.53
N ASP A 258 -0.75 -16.65 10.18
CA ASP A 258 -1.42 -15.63 9.38
C ASP A 258 -0.54 -15.29 8.21
N THR A 259 -1.06 -15.33 6.98
CA THR A 259 -0.27 -14.90 5.83
C THR A 259 -1.01 -13.86 5.01
N GLY A 260 -0.26 -12.96 4.41
CA GLY A 260 -0.81 -11.93 3.54
C GLY A 260 0.05 -11.70 2.31
N MET A 261 -0.50 -12.00 1.14
CA MET A 261 0.13 -11.77 -0.15
C MET A 261 -0.62 -10.67 -0.90
N GLY A 262 0.11 -9.70 -1.45
CA GLY A 262 -0.47 -8.68 -2.32
C GLY A 262 -0.79 -9.21 -3.70
N LEU A 263 -2.08 -9.39 -4.05
CA LEU A 263 -2.49 -9.86 -5.36
C LEU A 263 -1.96 -8.94 -6.47
N GLU A 264 -2.07 -7.62 -6.28
CA GLU A 264 -1.62 -6.63 -7.27
C GLU A 264 -0.12 -6.75 -7.56
N ARG A 265 0.71 -7.02 -6.54
CA ARG A 265 2.16 -7.20 -6.69
C ARG A 265 2.49 -8.44 -7.49
N VAL A 266 1.86 -9.58 -7.18
CA VAL A 266 2.07 -10.83 -7.91
C VAL A 266 1.59 -10.71 -9.35
N ALA A 267 0.41 -10.12 -9.59
CA ALA A 267 -0.13 -9.88 -10.92
C ALA A 267 0.81 -8.97 -11.73
N ALA A 268 1.32 -7.90 -11.13
CA ALA A 268 2.26 -7.00 -11.79
C ALA A 268 3.54 -7.71 -12.23
N ILE A 269 4.12 -8.53 -11.35
CA ILE A 269 5.33 -9.28 -11.69
C ILE A 269 5.07 -10.22 -12.85
N LEU A 270 4.04 -11.04 -12.78
CA LEU A 270 3.71 -12.02 -13.83
C LEU A 270 3.39 -11.34 -15.16
N GLN A 271 2.59 -10.27 -15.16
CA GLN A 271 2.12 -9.62 -16.38
C GLN A 271 3.18 -8.69 -16.99
N CYS A 272 3.84 -7.82 -16.19
CA CYS A 272 4.83 -6.88 -16.69
C CYS A 272 6.10 -7.59 -17.18
N THR A 273 6.52 -8.67 -16.52
CA THR A 273 7.70 -9.45 -16.93
C THR A 273 7.38 -10.48 -18.03
N ARG A 274 6.13 -10.58 -18.48
CA ARG A 274 5.67 -11.57 -19.46
C ARG A 274 6.07 -13.00 -19.06
N GLY A 275 5.70 -13.39 -17.84
CA GLY A 275 6.08 -14.71 -17.29
C GLY A 275 7.60 -14.85 -17.15
N PHE A 276 8.24 -13.82 -16.57
CA PHE A 276 9.69 -13.78 -16.26
C PHE A 276 10.65 -13.75 -17.45
N THR A 277 10.17 -13.38 -18.62
CA THR A 277 11.01 -13.29 -19.84
C THR A 277 11.57 -11.90 -20.10
N ASP A 278 10.99 -10.83 -19.53
CA ASP A 278 11.42 -9.45 -19.73
C ASP A 278 11.42 -8.64 -18.42
N PHE A 279 12.60 -8.32 -17.90
CA PHE A 279 12.81 -7.48 -16.71
C PHE A 279 13.35 -6.07 -17.04
N ARG A 280 13.37 -5.69 -18.33
CA ARG A 280 13.90 -4.38 -18.75
C ARG A 280 12.94 -3.22 -18.48
N ARG A 281 11.64 -3.52 -18.31
CA ARG A 281 10.61 -2.54 -18.01
C ARG A 281 10.36 -2.49 -16.51
N PRO A 282 10.01 -1.33 -15.94
CA PRO A 282 9.53 -1.25 -14.56
C PRO A 282 8.31 -2.14 -14.36
N VAL A 283 8.28 -2.87 -13.26
CA VAL A 283 7.11 -3.61 -12.82
C VAL A 283 6.18 -2.64 -12.09
N SER A 284 4.91 -2.59 -12.51
CA SER A 284 3.93 -1.69 -11.93
C SER A 284 2.57 -2.37 -11.77
N ASN A 285 1.99 -2.29 -10.58
CA ASN A 285 0.65 -2.79 -10.30
C ASN A 285 -0.39 -2.14 -11.23
N TYR A 286 -0.14 -0.90 -11.64
CA TYR A 286 -1.03 -0.12 -12.50
C TYR A 286 -1.02 -0.55 -13.98
N GLU A 287 -0.08 -1.40 -14.40
CA GLU A 287 0.01 -1.95 -15.76
C GLU A 287 -0.70 -3.32 -15.89
N THR A 288 -1.53 -3.69 -14.92
CA THR A 288 -2.22 -4.98 -14.87
C THR A 288 -3.64 -4.89 -15.40
N ASP A 289 -4.24 -6.05 -15.62
CA ASP A 289 -5.65 -6.23 -15.95
C ASP A 289 -6.61 -5.72 -14.87
N LEU A 290 -6.14 -5.51 -13.64
CA LEU A 290 -6.91 -4.89 -12.54
C LEU A 290 -7.15 -3.39 -12.76
N PHE A 291 -6.21 -2.68 -13.37
CA PHE A 291 -6.25 -1.23 -13.53
C PHE A 291 -6.55 -0.78 -14.97
N ARG A 292 -6.15 -1.58 -15.97
CA ARG A 292 -6.29 -1.21 -17.38
C ARG A 292 -7.72 -0.82 -17.78
N PRO A 293 -8.80 -1.53 -17.36
CA PRO A 293 -10.16 -1.12 -17.71
C PRO A 293 -10.55 0.27 -17.21
N LEU A 294 -10.07 0.67 -16.03
CA LEU A 294 -10.27 2.00 -15.46
C LEU A 294 -9.51 3.05 -16.25
N PHE A 295 -8.25 2.75 -16.62
CA PHE A 295 -7.44 3.64 -17.44
C PHE A 295 -8.03 3.82 -18.84
N ASP A 296 -8.52 2.77 -19.48
CA ASP A 296 -9.19 2.85 -20.78
C ASP A 296 -10.42 3.75 -20.76
N ALA A 297 -11.19 3.73 -19.66
CA ALA A 297 -12.31 4.64 -19.48
C ALA A 297 -11.85 6.10 -19.32
N LEU A 298 -10.86 6.33 -18.46
CA LEU A 298 -10.29 7.65 -18.25
C LEU A 298 -9.65 8.22 -19.53
N GLU A 299 -8.91 7.41 -20.30
CA GLU A 299 -8.33 7.82 -21.59
C GLU A 299 -9.40 8.26 -22.58
N ARG A 300 -10.47 7.45 -22.72
CA ARG A 300 -11.59 7.80 -23.62
C ARG A 300 -12.29 9.09 -23.24
N TRP A 301 -12.46 9.35 -21.93
CA TRP A 301 -13.23 10.52 -21.48
C TRP A 301 -12.40 11.80 -21.42
N SER A 302 -11.11 11.69 -21.08
CA SER A 302 -10.20 12.85 -20.94
C SER A 302 -9.46 13.20 -22.24
N GLY A 303 -9.37 12.25 -23.18
CA GLY A 303 -8.50 12.38 -24.36
C GLY A 303 -7.01 12.31 -24.06
N LYS A 304 -6.62 12.10 -22.78
CA LYS A 304 -5.23 11.97 -22.35
C LYS A 304 -4.83 10.48 -22.31
N ARG A 305 -3.53 10.20 -22.47
CA ARG A 305 -2.98 8.85 -22.46
C ARG A 305 -2.11 8.63 -21.24
N TYR A 306 -2.23 7.45 -20.65
CA TYR A 306 -1.33 7.00 -19.58
C TYR A 306 0.02 6.61 -20.17
N GLY A 307 1.10 7.21 -19.69
CA GLY A 307 2.45 7.04 -20.21
C GLY A 307 3.41 6.31 -19.27
N SER A 308 2.93 5.79 -18.13
CA SER A 308 3.72 5.02 -17.16
C SER A 308 4.94 5.76 -16.59
N THR A 309 4.90 7.09 -16.54
CA THR A 309 5.98 7.92 -15.99
C THR A 309 5.87 8.05 -14.48
N LEU A 310 6.99 8.26 -13.79
CA LEU A 310 7.04 8.42 -12.33
C LEU A 310 7.57 9.80 -11.94
N PRO A 311 7.17 10.34 -10.77
CA PRO A 311 7.86 11.45 -10.14
C PRO A 311 9.35 11.08 -9.93
N GLY A 312 10.26 11.96 -10.34
CA GLY A 312 11.70 11.67 -10.29
C GLY A 312 12.31 11.22 -11.61
N ASP A 313 11.51 10.82 -12.60
CA ASP A 313 11.98 10.73 -13.99
C ASP A 313 12.53 12.09 -14.45
N ASP A 314 13.41 12.11 -15.47
CA ASP A 314 14.03 13.36 -15.94
C ASP A 314 12.95 14.42 -16.27
N SER A 315 12.75 15.34 -15.32
CA SER A 315 11.70 16.35 -15.34
C SER A 315 12.12 17.67 -15.95
N ARG A 316 13.30 17.73 -16.63
CA ARG A 316 13.81 18.97 -17.25
C ARG A 316 12.95 19.46 -18.41
N SER A 317 12.17 18.57 -19.03
CA SER A 317 11.23 18.91 -20.09
C SER A 317 9.83 19.20 -19.51
N LEU A 318 9.24 20.35 -19.87
CA LEU A 318 7.86 20.71 -19.50
C LEU A 318 6.85 19.64 -19.96
N ASN A 319 7.06 19.06 -21.14
CA ASN A 319 6.19 17.97 -21.64
C ASN A 319 6.27 16.72 -20.75
N ARG A 320 7.45 16.40 -20.21
CA ARG A 320 7.63 15.25 -19.32
C ARG A 320 6.96 15.51 -17.97
N GLN A 321 7.08 16.72 -17.41
CA GLN A 321 6.38 17.12 -16.20
C GLN A 321 4.85 17.05 -16.36
N ALA A 322 4.32 17.51 -17.50
CA ALA A 322 2.90 17.42 -17.80
C ALA A 322 2.43 15.95 -17.89
N GLN A 323 3.23 15.06 -18.51
CA GLN A 323 2.90 13.64 -18.58
C GLN A 323 2.94 12.98 -17.18
N ILE A 324 3.94 13.29 -16.35
CA ILE A 324 4.02 12.80 -14.97
C ILE A 324 2.74 13.19 -14.18
N ALA A 325 2.28 14.44 -14.31
CA ALA A 325 1.06 14.90 -13.67
C ALA A 325 -0.19 14.13 -14.13
N VAL A 326 -0.27 13.84 -15.43
CA VAL A 326 -1.33 13.00 -16.01
C VAL A 326 -1.29 11.58 -15.43
N ASP A 327 -0.11 10.95 -15.41
CA ASP A 327 0.04 9.56 -14.97
C ASP A 327 -0.22 9.40 -13.47
N VAL A 328 0.22 10.36 -12.66
CA VAL A 328 -0.14 10.41 -11.23
C VAL A 328 -1.65 10.50 -11.06
N ALA A 329 -2.34 11.35 -11.86
CA ALA A 329 -3.79 11.48 -11.78
C ALA A 329 -4.50 10.16 -12.14
N PHE A 330 -4.07 9.45 -13.18
CA PHE A 330 -4.63 8.14 -13.53
C PHE A 330 -4.52 7.15 -12.37
N ARG A 331 -3.33 7.02 -11.77
CA ARG A 331 -3.08 6.10 -10.65
C ARG A 331 -3.94 6.45 -9.44
N VAL A 332 -3.97 7.73 -9.06
CA VAL A 332 -4.76 8.21 -7.91
C VAL A 332 -6.26 7.95 -8.13
N LEU A 333 -6.78 8.27 -9.31
CA LEU A 333 -8.20 8.07 -9.61
C LEU A 333 -8.61 6.60 -9.54
N ALA A 334 -7.82 5.71 -10.15
CA ALA A 334 -8.13 4.29 -10.17
C ALA A 334 -8.03 3.65 -8.78
N ASP A 335 -7.00 3.96 -8.01
CA ASP A 335 -6.85 3.49 -6.62
C ASP A 335 -8.00 3.98 -5.73
N HIS A 336 -8.26 5.27 -5.74
CA HIS A 336 -9.26 5.89 -4.87
C HIS A 336 -10.69 5.46 -5.20
N LEU A 337 -10.97 5.15 -6.46
CA LEU A 337 -12.24 4.56 -6.85
C LEU A 337 -12.46 3.20 -6.20
N ARG A 338 -11.43 2.34 -6.20
CA ARG A 338 -11.51 1.00 -5.57
C ARG A 338 -11.79 1.15 -4.07
N THR A 339 -11.07 2.04 -3.40
CA THR A 339 -11.28 2.34 -1.97
C THR A 339 -12.69 2.81 -1.68
N LEU A 340 -13.15 3.84 -2.38
CA LEU A 340 -14.47 4.44 -2.16
C LEU A 340 -15.60 3.49 -2.56
N GLY A 341 -15.45 2.83 -3.71
CA GLY A 341 -16.45 1.90 -4.22
C GLY A 341 -16.77 0.79 -3.24
N PHE A 342 -15.73 0.10 -2.76
CA PHE A 342 -15.91 -1.02 -1.82
C PHE A 342 -16.26 -0.57 -0.41
N ALA A 343 -15.69 0.53 0.09
CA ALA A 343 -16.04 1.04 1.41
C ALA A 343 -17.52 1.45 1.49
N ILE A 344 -18.02 2.16 0.48
CA ILE A 344 -19.43 2.58 0.42
C ILE A 344 -20.33 1.35 0.21
N ALA A 345 -19.93 0.38 -0.62
CA ALA A 345 -20.66 -0.87 -0.78
C ALA A 345 -20.77 -1.66 0.54
N ASP A 346 -19.76 -1.60 1.38
CA ASP A 346 -19.76 -2.20 2.73
C ASP A 346 -20.48 -1.33 3.79
N GLY A 347 -21.00 -0.15 3.41
CA GLY A 347 -21.83 0.70 4.27
C GLY A 347 -21.06 1.82 4.98
N ILE A 348 -19.81 2.09 4.63
CA ILE A 348 -19.03 3.18 5.20
C ILE A 348 -19.22 4.42 4.33
N LEU A 349 -19.90 5.44 4.87
CA LEU A 349 -20.20 6.67 4.11
C LEU A 349 -19.20 7.80 4.40
N PRO A 350 -18.87 8.64 3.42
CA PRO A 350 -18.12 9.88 3.65
C PRO A 350 -18.81 10.75 4.70
N SER A 351 -18.04 11.28 5.66
CA SER A 351 -18.55 12.15 6.72
C SER A 351 -17.47 13.11 7.21
N ASN A 352 -17.76 13.87 8.29
CA ASN A 352 -16.79 14.81 8.88
C ASN A 352 -15.92 14.18 9.97
N GLU A 353 -16.18 12.96 10.39
CA GLU A 353 -15.53 12.33 11.53
C GLU A 353 -15.10 10.89 11.23
N GLY A 354 -14.11 10.40 11.99
CA GLY A 354 -13.67 9.02 11.99
C GLY A 354 -13.30 8.50 10.60
N ARG A 355 -13.74 7.28 10.29
CA ARG A 355 -13.47 6.62 9.00
C ARG A 355 -14.14 7.31 7.82
N GLY A 356 -15.31 7.93 8.03
CA GLY A 356 -16.01 8.70 7.00
C GLY A 356 -15.24 9.96 6.57
N TYR A 357 -14.51 10.60 7.49
CA TYR A 357 -13.62 11.71 7.17
C TYR A 357 -12.47 11.25 6.25
N VAL A 358 -11.90 10.07 6.49
CA VAL A 358 -10.86 9.51 5.64
C VAL A 358 -11.39 9.28 4.22
N LEU A 359 -12.58 8.68 4.08
CA LEU A 359 -13.21 8.49 2.76
C LEU A 359 -13.49 9.82 2.05
N ARG A 360 -13.99 10.83 2.78
CA ARG A 360 -14.20 12.16 2.22
C ARG A 360 -12.90 12.81 1.75
N ARG A 361 -11.79 12.65 2.50
CA ARG A 361 -10.47 13.11 2.10
C ARG A 361 -9.98 12.43 0.82
N ILE A 362 -10.15 11.12 0.71
CA ILE A 362 -9.80 10.31 -0.48
C ILE A 362 -10.61 10.79 -1.69
N LEU A 363 -11.93 10.99 -1.55
CA LEU A 363 -12.78 11.47 -2.62
C LEU A 363 -12.36 12.87 -3.10
N ARG A 364 -12.14 13.80 -2.18
CA ARG A 364 -11.69 15.16 -2.53
C ARG A 364 -10.32 15.14 -3.22
N ARG A 365 -9.43 14.24 -2.80
CA ARG A 365 -8.14 14.04 -3.47
C ARG A 365 -8.35 13.55 -4.90
N ALA A 366 -9.21 12.56 -5.13
CA ALA A 366 -9.55 12.07 -6.46
C ALA A 366 -10.13 13.18 -7.36
N VAL A 367 -11.13 13.91 -6.88
CA VAL A 367 -11.75 15.03 -7.65
C VAL A 367 -10.71 16.08 -8.04
N ARG A 368 -9.81 16.45 -7.13
CA ARG A 368 -8.73 17.37 -7.41
C ARG A 368 -7.79 16.86 -8.53
N TYR A 369 -7.42 15.58 -8.51
CA TYR A 369 -6.63 15.00 -9.59
C TYR A 369 -7.39 14.86 -10.90
N GLY A 370 -8.72 14.74 -10.84
CA GLY A 370 -9.58 14.81 -12.02
C GLY A 370 -9.45 16.11 -12.81
N ARG A 371 -9.24 17.25 -12.11
CA ARG A 371 -8.97 18.56 -12.76
C ARG A 371 -7.70 18.51 -13.63
N ALA A 372 -6.66 17.78 -13.24
CA ALA A 372 -5.45 17.62 -14.07
C ALA A 372 -5.73 16.84 -15.36
N LEU A 373 -6.78 16.04 -15.42
CA LEU A 373 -7.25 15.38 -16.63
C LEU A 373 -8.26 16.21 -17.43
N GLY A 374 -8.69 17.36 -16.92
CA GLY A 374 -9.62 18.26 -17.58
C GLY A 374 -11.09 18.04 -17.21
N PHE A 375 -11.37 17.28 -16.15
CA PHE A 375 -12.74 17.09 -15.68
C PHE A 375 -13.17 18.24 -14.77
N HIS A 376 -14.16 19.00 -15.19
CA HIS A 376 -14.74 20.12 -14.43
C HIS A 376 -16.14 19.80 -13.89
N GLU A 377 -16.84 18.89 -14.55
CA GLU A 377 -18.13 18.37 -14.12
C GLU A 377 -17.97 17.05 -13.36
N PRO A 378 -18.96 16.63 -12.57
CA PRO A 378 -18.94 15.34 -11.89
C PRO A 378 -18.78 14.17 -12.87
N PHE A 379 -17.74 13.40 -12.72
CA PHE A 379 -17.39 12.29 -13.61
C PHE A 379 -17.03 11.00 -12.84
N PHE A 380 -16.52 11.15 -11.62
CA PHE A 380 -15.85 10.08 -10.89
C PHE A 380 -16.82 8.93 -10.57
N HIS A 381 -18.07 9.24 -10.25
CA HIS A 381 -19.13 8.27 -10.03
C HIS A 381 -19.36 7.33 -11.24
N ARG A 382 -19.10 7.78 -12.46
CA ARG A 382 -19.29 6.98 -13.68
C ARG A 382 -18.31 5.79 -13.79
N LEU A 383 -17.15 5.88 -13.11
CA LEU A 383 -16.17 4.81 -13.07
C LEU A 383 -16.64 3.60 -12.23
N VAL A 384 -17.64 3.78 -11.37
CA VAL A 384 -18.19 2.69 -10.53
C VAL A 384 -18.72 1.53 -11.37
N ALA A 385 -19.34 1.83 -12.51
CA ALA A 385 -19.80 0.79 -13.44
C ALA A 385 -18.64 -0.04 -14.00
N VAL A 386 -17.51 0.61 -14.30
CA VAL A 386 -16.29 -0.10 -14.76
C VAL A 386 -15.73 -0.97 -13.65
N LEU A 387 -15.65 -0.46 -12.42
CA LEU A 387 -15.21 -1.21 -11.25
C LEU A 387 -16.11 -2.44 -10.99
N ALA A 388 -17.42 -2.25 -11.03
CA ALA A 388 -18.40 -3.34 -10.86
C ALA A 388 -18.25 -4.44 -11.93
N ASN A 389 -17.93 -4.07 -13.16
CA ASN A 389 -17.66 -5.03 -14.23
C ASN A 389 -16.33 -5.78 -14.03
N THR A 390 -15.29 -5.09 -13.54
CA THR A 390 -13.95 -5.65 -13.39
C THR A 390 -13.84 -6.57 -12.16
N MET A 391 -14.39 -6.15 -11.02
CA MET A 391 -14.19 -6.82 -9.72
C MET A 391 -15.45 -7.42 -9.12
N GLY A 392 -16.63 -7.18 -9.70
CA GLY A 392 -17.91 -7.61 -9.13
C GLY A 392 -18.22 -9.11 -9.25
N GLU A 393 -17.37 -9.91 -9.87
CA GLU A 393 -17.48 -11.38 -9.79
C GLU A 393 -16.89 -11.90 -8.47
N VAL A 394 -15.82 -11.26 -8.00
CA VAL A 394 -15.12 -11.63 -6.78
C VAL A 394 -15.79 -11.00 -5.56
N PHE A 395 -16.21 -9.76 -5.69
CA PHE A 395 -16.85 -8.96 -4.64
C PHE A 395 -18.23 -8.49 -5.11
N PRO A 396 -19.26 -9.36 -5.00
CA PRO A 396 -20.57 -9.11 -5.61
C PRO A 396 -21.32 -7.92 -5.02
N GLU A 397 -20.96 -7.46 -3.83
CA GLU A 397 -21.56 -6.30 -3.17
C GLU A 397 -21.43 -5.02 -3.99
N ILE A 398 -20.35 -4.85 -4.78
CA ILE A 398 -20.20 -3.65 -5.62
C ILE A 398 -21.24 -3.64 -6.76
N ARG A 399 -21.59 -4.80 -7.34
CA ARG A 399 -22.66 -4.90 -8.33
C ARG A 399 -24.03 -4.72 -7.70
N ALA A 400 -24.27 -5.35 -6.55
CA ALA A 400 -25.54 -5.28 -5.85
C ALA A 400 -25.90 -3.84 -5.41
N LYS A 401 -24.90 -3.05 -5.05
CA LYS A 401 -25.07 -1.68 -4.55
C LYS A 401 -24.56 -0.59 -5.51
N GLN A 402 -24.30 -0.94 -6.78
CA GLN A 402 -23.69 -0.02 -7.75
C GLN A 402 -24.35 1.35 -7.79
N LYS A 403 -25.69 1.42 -7.94
CA LYS A 403 -26.43 2.68 -8.00
C LYS A 403 -26.30 3.50 -6.73
N HIS A 404 -26.27 2.87 -5.58
CA HIS A 404 -26.06 3.54 -4.29
C HIS A 404 -24.66 4.14 -4.22
N VAL A 405 -23.62 3.37 -4.61
CA VAL A 405 -22.24 3.86 -4.63
C VAL A 405 -22.07 5.02 -5.60
N GLU A 406 -22.62 4.92 -6.81
CA GLU A 406 -22.64 6.01 -7.81
C GLU A 406 -23.27 7.28 -7.25
N GLU A 407 -24.42 7.17 -6.59
CA GLU A 407 -25.14 8.32 -6.04
C GLU A 407 -24.37 8.99 -4.89
N VAL A 408 -23.82 8.21 -3.96
CA VAL A 408 -23.03 8.76 -2.84
C VAL A 408 -21.80 9.51 -3.37
N ILE A 409 -21.07 8.93 -4.32
CA ILE A 409 -19.90 9.57 -4.91
C ILE A 409 -20.31 10.82 -5.66
N ARG A 410 -21.38 10.79 -6.46
CA ARG A 410 -21.86 11.93 -7.24
C ARG A 410 -22.22 13.13 -6.37
N VAL A 411 -22.99 12.91 -5.30
CA VAL A 411 -23.42 13.98 -4.40
C VAL A 411 -22.24 14.64 -3.68
N GLU A 412 -21.28 13.84 -3.18
CA GLU A 412 -20.07 14.36 -2.52
C GLU A 412 -19.15 15.08 -3.52
N GLU A 413 -19.03 14.59 -4.76
CA GLU A 413 -18.26 15.21 -5.83
C GLU A 413 -18.84 16.57 -6.23
N GLU A 414 -20.18 16.65 -6.43
CA GLU A 414 -20.88 17.90 -6.73
C GLU A 414 -20.70 18.95 -5.63
N ALA A 415 -20.84 18.53 -4.38
CA ALA A 415 -20.66 19.41 -3.23
C ALA A 415 -19.22 19.94 -3.13
N PHE A 416 -18.24 19.07 -3.40
CA PHE A 416 -16.83 19.46 -3.35
C PHE A 416 -16.40 20.31 -4.53
N ASN A 417 -16.90 20.06 -5.75
CA ASN A 417 -16.62 20.89 -6.92
C ASN A 417 -16.99 22.37 -6.68
N LYS A 418 -18.17 22.63 -6.10
CA LYS A 418 -18.58 24.01 -5.73
C LYS A 418 -17.59 24.68 -4.76
N THR A 419 -17.09 23.91 -3.78
CA THR A 419 -16.11 24.41 -2.81
C THR A 419 -14.75 24.65 -3.45
N LEU A 420 -14.32 23.75 -4.34
CA LEU A 420 -13.03 23.82 -5.03
C LEU A 420 -13.01 25.01 -6.00
N ASP A 421 -14.06 25.21 -6.80
CA ASP A 421 -14.18 26.32 -7.75
C ASP A 421 -14.12 27.64 -7.00
N ARG A 422 -14.88 27.79 -5.90
CA ARG A 422 -14.83 29.02 -5.08
C ARG A 422 -13.44 29.23 -4.45
N GLY A 423 -12.76 28.16 -4.02
CA GLY A 423 -11.40 28.25 -3.48
C GLY A 423 -10.37 28.68 -4.53
N LEU A 424 -10.49 28.20 -5.76
CA LEU A 424 -9.62 28.60 -6.87
C LEU A 424 -9.85 30.07 -7.26
N GLU A 425 -11.10 30.52 -7.37
CA GLU A 425 -11.43 31.94 -7.62
C GLU A 425 -10.76 32.86 -6.59
N LEU A 426 -10.93 32.57 -5.29
CA LEU A 426 -10.34 33.37 -4.20
C LEU A 426 -8.80 33.37 -4.27
N PHE A 427 -8.20 32.23 -4.63
CA PHE A 427 -6.76 32.10 -4.79
C PHE A 427 -6.25 32.96 -5.96
N GLU A 428 -6.92 32.91 -7.11
CA GLU A 428 -6.58 33.70 -8.29
C GLU A 428 -6.71 35.20 -8.03
N GLU A 429 -7.79 35.63 -7.35
CA GLU A 429 -8.00 37.02 -6.91
C GLU A 429 -6.83 37.50 -6.02
N GLU A 430 -6.38 36.65 -5.05
CA GLU A 430 -5.28 37.00 -4.15
C GLU A 430 -3.93 37.04 -4.86
N VAL A 431 -3.66 36.09 -5.76
CA VAL A 431 -2.45 36.09 -6.61
C VAL A 431 -2.41 37.37 -7.48
N ALA A 432 -3.50 37.72 -8.13
CA ALA A 432 -3.58 38.95 -8.93
C ALA A 432 -3.32 40.21 -8.06
N ARG A 433 -3.88 40.24 -6.85
CA ARG A 433 -3.67 41.33 -5.88
C ARG A 433 -2.20 41.46 -5.46
N LEU A 434 -1.51 40.34 -5.20
CA LEU A 434 -0.10 40.29 -4.81
C LEU A 434 0.83 40.71 -5.98
N LEU A 435 0.57 40.19 -7.17
CA LEU A 435 1.32 40.56 -8.38
C LEU A 435 1.11 42.02 -8.77
N GLY A 436 -0.11 42.54 -8.66
CA GLY A 436 -0.43 43.97 -8.88
C GLY A 436 0.27 44.91 -7.88
N ARG A 437 0.43 44.48 -6.61
CA ARG A 437 1.21 45.24 -5.61
C ARG A 437 2.70 45.20 -5.89
N GLY A 438 3.25 44.10 -6.41
CA GLY A 438 4.64 44.01 -6.84
C GLY A 438 5.00 44.94 -7.98
N ALA A 439 4.07 45.15 -8.94
CA ALA A 439 4.23 46.09 -10.03
C ALA A 439 4.24 47.55 -9.58
N HIS A 440 3.51 47.91 -8.50
CA HIS A 440 3.55 49.24 -7.89
C HIS A 440 4.76 49.52 -7.02
N ALA A 441 5.35 48.50 -6.40
CA ALA A 441 6.57 48.65 -5.59
C ALA A 441 7.84 48.88 -6.43
N SER A 442 7.80 48.60 -7.74
CA SER A 442 8.92 48.84 -8.67
C SER A 442 8.98 50.26 -9.27
N ARG A 443 8.02 51.14 -8.91
CA ARG A 443 8.03 52.55 -9.33
C ARG A 443 8.44 53.45 -8.15
N VAL A 444 9.65 53.31 -7.65
CA VAL A 444 10.33 54.36 -6.88
C VAL A 444 11.05 55.23 -7.88
N PRO A 445 10.78 56.55 -7.93
CA PRO A 445 11.54 57.46 -8.79
C PRO A 445 13.00 57.52 -8.28
N PRO A 446 14.00 57.72 -9.18
CA PRO A 446 15.37 57.86 -8.76
C PRO A 446 15.52 59.13 -7.94
N SER A 447 15.71 58.97 -6.64
CA SER A 447 16.05 60.09 -5.76
C SER A 447 17.52 60.41 -5.88
N ALA A 448 17.77 61.70 -5.95
CA ALA A 448 18.99 62.47 -5.98
C ALA A 448 20.27 61.83 -5.39
N SER A 449 21.38 62.15 -6.02
CA SER A 449 22.76 61.83 -5.71
C SER A 449 23.15 62.06 -4.25
N PRO A 450 24.05 61.24 -3.68
CA PRO A 450 24.54 61.42 -2.33
C PRO A 450 25.65 62.52 -2.29
N PRO A 451 25.77 63.27 -1.19
CA PRO A 451 26.93 64.17 -1.00
C PRO A 451 28.17 63.38 -0.62
N THR A 452 29.28 63.84 -1.15
CA THR A 452 30.67 63.41 -0.96
C THR A 452 31.11 63.27 0.50
N ALA A 453 31.87 62.24 0.75
CA ALA A 453 32.59 61.91 1.99
C ALA A 453 33.74 62.88 2.28
N PRO A 454 34.26 62.88 3.52
CA PRO A 454 35.72 62.77 3.62
C PRO A 454 36.19 61.55 4.46
N ALA A 455 37.34 61.09 4.02
CA ALA A 455 38.11 59.97 4.53
C ALA A 455 38.74 60.21 5.90
N THR A 456 38.89 59.12 6.68
CA THR A 456 40.12 58.73 7.45
C THR A 456 39.84 57.38 8.10
N ALA A 457 40.50 56.36 7.71
CA ALA A 457 41.75 55.71 8.17
C ALA A 457 41.64 54.96 9.50
N LYS A 458 41.98 53.70 9.37
CA LYS A 458 42.84 52.86 10.20
C LYS A 458 42.26 51.70 11.01
N ASP A 459 42.80 50.59 10.63
CA ASP A 459 43.38 49.47 11.40
C ASP A 459 42.50 48.36 11.97
N SER A 460 42.79 47.19 11.41
CA SER A 460 42.52 45.80 11.89
C SER A 460 43.13 45.51 13.27
N PRO A 461 42.89 44.41 13.98
CA PRO A 461 43.06 43.03 13.51
C PRO A 461 42.10 41.93 14.03
N VAL A 462 41.98 40.92 13.31
CA VAL A 462 41.92 39.44 13.37
C VAL A 462 41.96 38.73 14.74
N VAL A 463 41.20 37.54 14.76
CA VAL A 463 41.42 36.25 15.48
C VAL A 463 40.49 35.95 16.66
N PRO A 464 40.24 34.68 16.99
CA PRO A 464 39.40 33.64 16.35
C PRO A 464 38.30 32.98 17.24
N ALA A 465 37.75 31.89 16.73
CA ALA A 465 36.72 30.97 17.26
C ALA A 465 36.92 30.46 18.70
N GLU A 466 35.81 30.05 19.33
CA GLU A 466 35.63 28.75 19.98
C GLU A 466 34.21 28.56 20.57
N HIS A 467 33.69 27.41 20.30
CA HIS A 467 32.84 26.46 21.02
C HIS A 467 31.86 26.86 22.14
N GLY A 468 30.66 26.30 22.05
CA GLY A 468 30.04 25.55 23.14
C GLY A 468 28.70 26.06 23.66
N GLY A 469 27.75 25.21 23.76
CA GLY A 469 26.80 25.23 24.87
C GLY A 469 25.31 25.17 24.52
N ALA A 470 24.74 24.02 24.79
CA ALA A 470 23.34 23.70 24.82
C ALA A 470 22.51 24.59 25.74
N HIS A 471 21.27 24.91 25.34
CA HIS A 471 20.25 25.31 26.31
C HIS A 471 18.91 24.60 26.00
N ALA A 472 18.50 23.79 26.99
CA ALA A 472 17.21 23.14 27.10
C ALA A 472 16.11 24.17 27.38
N SER A 473 15.02 24.09 26.67
CA SER A 473 13.78 24.82 26.95
C SER A 473 12.81 23.95 27.75
N ARG A 474 12.50 24.42 28.95
CA ARG A 474 11.51 23.85 29.87
C ARG A 474 10.08 24.11 29.34
N VAL A 475 9.24 23.06 29.36
CA VAL A 475 7.78 23.14 29.22
C VAL A 475 7.19 23.13 30.65
N PRO A 476 6.22 24.01 30.99
CA PRO A 476 5.54 23.95 32.29
C PRO A 476 4.41 22.91 32.32
N PRO A 477 4.05 22.33 33.47
CA PRO A 477 3.04 21.30 33.60
C PRO A 477 1.61 21.88 33.58
N SER A 478 0.71 21.21 32.85
CA SER A 478 -0.71 21.48 32.84
C SER A 478 -1.40 20.79 34.03
N ALA A 479 -2.33 21.53 34.65
CA ALA A 479 -3.11 21.15 35.81
C ALA A 479 -4.15 20.07 35.52
N SER A 480 -4.38 19.20 36.52
CA SER A 480 -5.42 18.18 36.56
C SER A 480 -6.81 18.82 36.80
N PRO A 481 -7.91 18.25 36.26
CA PRO A 481 -9.26 18.66 36.63
C PRO A 481 -9.78 17.91 37.89
N PRO A 482 -10.78 18.48 38.59
CA PRO A 482 -11.21 18.00 39.90
C PRO A 482 -12.19 16.83 39.81
N THR A 483 -12.09 15.93 40.77
CA THR A 483 -13.07 14.90 41.13
C THR A 483 -14.34 15.55 41.73
N ALA A 484 -15.49 15.07 41.32
CA ALA A 484 -16.74 15.28 42.03
C ALA A 484 -17.68 14.09 41.88
N PRO A 485 -18.74 13.99 42.77
CA PRO A 485 -18.90 12.85 43.67
C PRO A 485 -19.62 11.65 43.04
#